data_d3e311d40001814c978285c7ed613d3e
#
_entry.id   d3e311d40001814c978285c7ed613d3e
#
_cell.length_a   1.000
_cell.length_b   1.000
_cell.length_c   1.000
_cell.angle_alpha   90.00
_cell.angle_beta   90.00
_cell.angle_gamma   90.00
#
_symmetry.space_group_name_H-M   'P 1'
#
loop_
_entity.id
_entity.type
_entity.pdbx_description
1 polymer ?
#
loop_
_entity_poly.entity_id
_entity_poly.type
_entity_poly.pdbx_seq_one_letter_code
_entity_poly.pdbx_strand_id
1 'polypeptide(L)'
;MAKVSSKPPQLLDSARVLHYANVDKGVGFAGRTLLFVDGKELGKVPNLAICAEVSSGGVLLFHCSRAWKVFGCSAHDSVEAAKEKAERIYPGLSSRWVEAKASK
;
A
#
# COMPACT_ATOMS: atom_id res chain seq x y z
N MET A 1 22.23 -7.92 -10.14
CA MET A 1 21.52 -7.19 -10.22
C MET A 1 21.27 -6.39 -9.15
N ALA A 2 21.16 -5.36 -9.30
CA ALA A 2 20.90 -4.58 -8.19
C ALA A 2 19.56 -4.90 -7.63
N LYS A 3 19.48 -4.87 -6.36
CA LYS A 3 18.28 -5.06 -5.74
C LYS A 3 17.46 -3.86 -5.89
N VAL A 4 16.30 -4.01 -6.31
CA VAL A 4 15.37 -2.93 -6.46
C VAL A 4 15.05 -2.35 -5.10
N SER A 5 15.04 -1.04 -5.01
CA SER A 5 14.66 -0.40 -3.79
C SER A 5 13.24 -0.70 -3.44
N SER A 6 13.00 -1.02 -2.21
CA SER A 6 11.67 -1.32 -1.74
C SER A 6 11.06 -0.19 -0.94
N LYS A 7 11.70 0.96 -0.93
CA LYS A 7 11.20 2.08 -0.16
C LYS A 7 10.46 3.07 -1.03
N PRO A 8 9.28 3.53 -0.57
CA PRO A 8 8.58 4.57 -1.31
C PRO A 8 9.17 5.93 -1.01
N PRO A 9 8.82 6.95 -1.79
CA PRO A 9 9.13 8.32 -1.41
C PRO A 9 8.33 8.69 -0.17
N GLN A 10 8.63 9.82 0.41
CA GLN A 10 7.92 10.26 1.61
C GLN A 10 6.47 10.58 1.33
N LEU A 11 6.17 11.05 0.13
CA LEU A 11 4.81 11.39 -0.27
C LEU A 11 4.41 10.58 -1.47
N LEU A 12 3.18 10.09 -1.46
CA LEU A 12 2.57 9.44 -2.61
C LEU A 12 1.27 10.17 -2.87
N ASP A 13 1.12 10.76 -4.06
CA ASP A 13 -0.08 11.51 -4.41
C ASP A 13 -0.46 12.49 -3.31
N SER A 14 0.52 13.21 -2.79
CA SER A 14 0.33 14.24 -1.76
C SER A 14 -0.09 13.68 -0.40
N ALA A 15 0.04 12.39 -0.17
CA ALA A 15 -0.22 11.79 1.14
C ALA A 15 1.09 11.31 1.73
N ARG A 16 1.23 11.46 3.04
CA ARG A 16 2.47 11.08 3.71
C ARG A 16 2.48 9.58 3.99
N VAL A 17 3.53 8.90 3.60
CA VAL A 17 3.64 7.47 3.81
C VAL A 17 3.92 7.19 5.27
N LEU A 18 3.07 6.37 5.90
CA LEU A 18 3.22 5.96 7.29
C LEU A 18 3.81 4.56 7.39
N HIS A 19 3.33 3.64 6.55
CA HIS A 19 3.81 2.27 6.52
C HIS A 19 3.82 1.81 5.08
N TYR A 20 4.70 0.86 4.78
CA TYR A 20 4.70 0.28 3.44
C TYR A 20 5.04 -1.20 3.54
N ALA A 21 4.69 -1.94 2.52
CA ALA A 21 4.97 -3.37 2.48
C ALA A 21 5.20 -3.80 1.05
N ASN A 22 6.10 -4.76 0.88
CA ASN A 22 6.35 -5.36 -0.42
C ASN A 22 5.63 -6.69 -0.48
N VAL A 23 4.93 -6.93 -1.57
CA VAL A 23 4.22 -8.18 -1.78
C VAL A 23 5.18 -9.12 -2.49
N ASP A 24 5.81 -10.00 -1.73
CA ASP A 24 6.80 -10.89 -2.29
C ASP A 24 6.26 -12.33 -2.30
N LYS A 25 7.12 -13.29 -2.55
CA LYS A 25 6.70 -14.66 -2.71
C LYS A 25 6.07 -15.26 -1.46
N GLY A 26 6.38 -14.73 -0.30
CA GLY A 26 5.82 -15.25 0.94
C GLY A 26 4.44 -14.72 1.26
N VAL A 27 3.90 -13.87 0.39
CA VAL A 27 2.60 -13.25 0.62
C VAL A 27 1.61 -13.79 -0.39
N GLY A 28 0.45 -14.21 0.07
CA GLY A 28 -0.58 -14.74 -0.81
C GLY A 28 -1.39 -13.63 -1.46
N PHE A 29 -2.33 -14.03 -2.29
CA PHE A 29 -3.25 -13.09 -2.93
C PHE A 29 -4.60 -13.78 -2.99
N ALA A 30 -5.63 -13.11 -2.47
CA ALA A 30 -6.96 -13.68 -2.41
C ALA A 30 -7.65 -13.77 -3.78
N GLY A 31 -7.07 -13.14 -4.79
CA GLY A 31 -7.61 -13.20 -6.15
C GLY A 31 -8.43 -11.99 -6.53
N ARG A 32 -8.82 -11.17 -5.57
CA ARG A 32 -9.63 -10.00 -5.83
C ARG A 32 -9.23 -8.86 -4.91
N THR A 33 -9.07 -7.67 -5.48
CA THR A 33 -8.83 -6.48 -4.66
C THR A 33 -10.12 -5.74 -4.38
N LEU A 34 -11.13 -5.94 -5.21
CA LEU A 34 -12.39 -5.20 -5.16
C LEU A 34 -12.16 -3.72 -5.35
N LEU A 35 -11.06 -3.37 -6.01
CA LEU A 35 -10.72 -2.00 -6.29
C LEU A 35 -10.69 -1.85 -7.79
N PHE A 36 -11.50 -0.94 -8.31
CA PHE A 36 -11.65 -0.80 -9.75
C PHE A 36 -11.02 0.49 -10.24
N VAL A 37 -10.29 0.37 -11.35
CA VAL A 37 -9.63 1.51 -11.98
C VAL A 37 -10.04 1.47 -13.44
N ASP A 38 -10.65 2.55 -13.91
CA ASP A 38 -11.11 2.65 -15.30
C ASP A 38 -12.00 1.47 -15.69
N GLY A 39 -12.86 1.06 -14.77
CA GLY A 39 -13.82 0.01 -15.05
C GLY A 39 -13.31 -1.40 -14.93
N LYS A 40 -12.03 -1.56 -14.60
CA LYS A 40 -11.43 -2.88 -14.45
C LYS A 40 -10.94 -3.08 -13.03
N GLU A 41 -11.10 -4.27 -12.53
CA GLU A 41 -10.61 -4.56 -11.20
C GLU A 41 -9.09 -4.62 -11.21
N LEU A 42 -8.49 -3.95 -10.23
CA LEU A 42 -7.05 -3.94 -10.07
C LEU A 42 -6.60 -5.32 -9.61
N GLY A 43 -5.60 -5.86 -10.26
CA GLY A 43 -5.08 -7.16 -9.89
C GLY A 43 -4.00 -7.04 -8.82
N LYS A 44 -3.23 -8.11 -8.66
CA LYS A 44 -2.16 -8.13 -7.69
C LYS A 44 -1.12 -7.07 -8.02
N VAL A 45 -0.67 -6.35 -7.00
CA VAL A 45 0.38 -5.34 -7.18
C VAL A 45 1.56 -5.70 -6.29
N PRO A 46 2.76 -5.21 -6.64
CA PRO A 46 3.96 -5.57 -5.87
C PRO A 46 4.16 -4.78 -4.59
N ASN A 47 3.55 -3.62 -4.45
CA ASN A 47 3.78 -2.77 -3.29
C ASN A 47 2.51 -2.15 -2.78
N LEU A 48 2.44 -1.99 -1.46
CA LEU A 48 1.33 -1.31 -0.80
C LEU A 48 1.89 -0.27 0.15
N ALA A 49 1.14 0.81 0.33
CA ALA A 49 1.53 1.84 1.28
C ALA A 49 0.30 2.34 2.01
N ILE A 50 0.46 2.60 3.30
CA ILE A 50 -0.59 3.22 4.10
C ILE A 50 -0.13 4.63 4.37
N CYS A 51 -0.95 5.59 3.97
CA CYS A 51 -0.58 6.99 4.00
C CYS A 51 -1.61 7.83 4.72
N ALA A 52 -1.15 8.98 5.24
CA ALA A 52 -2.05 9.96 5.82
C ALA A 52 -2.22 11.09 4.83
N GLU A 53 -3.48 11.41 4.54
CA GLU A 53 -3.77 12.51 3.66
C GLU A 53 -3.41 13.81 4.37
N VAL A 54 -2.61 14.64 3.74
CA VAL A 54 -2.06 15.80 4.41
C VAL A 54 -3.14 16.77 4.84
N SER A 55 -4.14 16.99 4.00
CA SER A 55 -5.15 17.99 4.29
C SER A 55 -6.16 17.55 5.32
N SER A 56 -6.52 16.27 5.35
CA SER A 56 -7.59 15.81 6.23
C SER A 56 -7.11 14.88 7.34
N GLY A 57 -5.93 14.32 7.20
CA GLY A 57 -5.48 13.31 8.14
C GLY A 57 -6.10 11.95 7.93
N GLY A 58 -6.90 11.78 6.90
CA GLY A 58 -7.50 10.48 6.60
C GLY A 58 -6.45 9.45 6.23
N VAL A 59 -6.79 8.18 6.42
CA VAL A 59 -5.87 7.09 6.14
C VAL A 59 -6.22 6.47 4.80
N LEU A 60 -5.22 6.32 3.94
CA LEU A 60 -5.39 5.75 2.61
C LEU A 60 -4.50 4.54 2.45
N LEU A 61 -5.05 3.50 1.83
CA LEU A 61 -4.25 2.33 1.46
C LEU A 61 -4.02 2.42 -0.04
N PHE A 62 -2.76 2.61 -0.43
CA PHE A 62 -2.38 2.74 -1.83
C PHE A 62 -1.87 1.42 -2.36
N HIS A 63 -2.27 1.10 -3.60
CA HIS A 63 -1.78 -0.07 -4.34
C HIS A 63 -0.84 0.46 -5.40
N CYS A 64 0.41 0.03 -5.36
CA CYS A 64 1.46 0.68 -6.14
C CYS A 64 2.24 -0.30 -7.00
N SER A 65 2.82 0.24 -8.07
CA SER A 65 3.73 -0.51 -8.91
C SER A 65 5.06 -0.71 -8.19
N ARG A 66 5.95 -1.46 -8.83
CA ARG A 66 7.27 -1.66 -8.28
C ARG A 66 8.02 -0.34 -8.09
N ALA A 67 7.73 0.64 -8.93
CA ALA A 67 8.34 1.97 -8.82
C ALA A 67 7.53 2.93 -7.98
N TRP A 68 6.54 2.42 -7.25
CA TRP A 68 5.68 3.20 -6.35
C TRP A 68 4.75 4.15 -7.07
N LYS A 69 4.40 3.80 -8.30
CA LYS A 69 3.35 4.53 -8.98
C LYS A 69 2.01 4.04 -8.44
N VAL A 70 1.16 4.96 -8.03
CA VAL A 70 -0.12 4.60 -7.44
C VAL A 70 -1.10 4.17 -8.52
N PHE A 71 -1.62 2.96 -8.42
CA PHE A 71 -2.64 2.46 -9.33
C PHE A 71 -4.03 2.73 -8.78
N GLY A 72 -4.19 2.72 -7.48
CA GLY A 72 -5.49 2.96 -6.87
C GLY A 72 -5.36 3.03 -5.37
N CYS A 73 -6.41 3.46 -4.70
CA CYS A 73 -6.39 3.56 -3.26
C CYS A 73 -7.77 3.37 -2.67
N SER A 74 -7.80 3.09 -1.37
CA SER A 74 -9.04 3.03 -0.62
C SER A 74 -8.86 3.78 0.68
N ALA A 75 -9.95 4.34 1.19
CA ALA A 75 -9.91 5.12 2.41
C ALA A 75 -10.34 4.25 3.59
N HIS A 76 -9.71 4.49 4.73
CA HIS A 76 -9.98 3.71 5.94
C HIS A 76 -10.00 4.63 7.14
N ASP A 77 -10.58 4.14 8.24
CA ASP A 77 -10.71 4.94 9.44
C ASP A 77 -9.43 5.01 10.26
N SER A 78 -8.55 4.03 10.09
CA SER A 78 -7.33 3.97 10.89
C SER A 78 -6.28 3.17 10.15
N VAL A 79 -5.05 3.24 10.65
CA VAL A 79 -3.97 2.43 10.13
C VAL A 79 -4.29 0.95 10.32
N GLU A 80 -4.85 0.60 11.47
CA GLU A 80 -5.20 -0.80 11.73
C GLU A 80 -6.25 -1.29 10.75
N ALA A 81 -7.24 -0.46 10.44
CA ALA A 81 -8.27 -0.86 9.48
C ALA A 81 -7.68 -1.06 8.09
N ALA A 82 -6.74 -0.20 7.72
CA ALA A 82 -6.08 -0.34 6.42
C ALA A 82 -5.25 -1.62 6.37
N LYS A 83 -4.57 -1.95 7.47
CA LYS A 83 -3.79 -3.18 7.51
C LYS A 83 -4.69 -4.42 7.44
N GLU A 84 -5.84 -4.37 8.10
CA GLU A 84 -6.79 -5.48 8.04
C GLU A 84 -7.30 -5.69 6.63
N LYS A 85 -7.62 -4.61 5.95
CA LYS A 85 -8.08 -4.72 4.57
C LYS A 85 -7.00 -5.32 3.70
N ALA A 86 -5.76 -4.85 3.88
CA ALA A 86 -4.64 -5.36 3.09
C ALA A 86 -4.42 -6.85 3.35
N GLU A 87 -4.57 -7.28 4.60
CA GLU A 87 -4.38 -8.69 4.93
C GLU A 87 -5.44 -9.56 4.28
N ARG A 88 -6.66 -9.06 4.14
CA ARG A 88 -7.70 -9.83 3.47
C ARG A 88 -7.39 -10.03 2.01
N ILE A 89 -6.76 -9.03 1.38
CA ILE A 89 -6.40 -9.11 -0.03
C ILE A 89 -5.12 -9.92 -0.20
N TYR A 90 -4.16 -9.71 0.70
CA TYR A 90 -2.84 -10.33 0.61
C TYR A 90 -2.53 -11.07 1.91
N PRO A 91 -3.03 -12.32 2.05
CA PRO A 91 -2.76 -13.07 3.29
C PRO A 91 -1.27 -13.22 3.53
N GLY A 92 -0.85 -12.98 4.74
CA GLY A 92 0.55 -13.03 5.12
C GLY A 92 1.24 -11.69 5.08
N LEU A 93 0.53 -10.65 4.63
CA LEU A 93 1.14 -9.34 4.51
C LEU A 93 1.42 -8.70 5.86
N SER A 94 0.66 -9.09 6.90
CA SER A 94 0.77 -8.41 8.19
C SER A 94 2.18 -8.46 8.78
N SER A 95 2.99 -9.42 8.39
CA SER A 95 4.36 -9.50 8.87
C SER A 95 5.35 -8.71 8.01
N ARG A 96 4.86 -8.05 6.96
CA ARG A 96 5.73 -7.35 6.02
C ARG A 96 5.74 -5.84 6.17
N TRP A 97 4.89 -5.30 7.03
CA TRP A 97 4.80 -3.85 7.13
C TRP A 97 6.06 -3.25 7.72
N VAL A 98 6.53 -2.20 7.09
CA VAL A 98 7.68 -1.43 7.55
C VAL A 98 7.19 -0.05 7.88
N GLU A 99 7.52 0.45 9.06
CA GLU A 99 7.13 1.79 9.45
C GLU A 99 8.06 2.78 8.76
N ALA A 100 7.46 3.74 8.06
CA ALA A 100 8.25 4.76 7.38
C ALA A 100 8.72 5.76 8.41
N LYS A 101 10.01 6.03 8.42
CA LYS A 101 10.54 6.97 9.39
C LYS A 101 10.30 8.39 8.93
N ALA A 102 9.87 9.22 9.85
CA ALA A 102 9.69 10.62 9.53
C ALA A 102 11.04 11.24 9.23
N SER A 103 11.04 12.07 8.21
CA SER A 103 12.25 12.80 7.86
C SER A 103 12.39 13.98 8.79
N LYS A 104 13.59 14.29 9.13
CA LYS A 104 13.80 15.45 9.97
C LYS A 104 13.95 16.69 9.17
#